data_35a9875fe7ac011d1d3e4c09eb034580
#
_entry.id   35a9875fe7ac011d1d3e4c09eb034580
#
_cell.length_a   1.000
_cell.length_b   1.000
_cell.length_c   1.000
_cell.angle_alpha   90.00
_cell.angle_beta   90.00
_cell.angle_gamma   90.00
#
_symmetry.space_group_name_H-M   'P 1'
#
loop_
_entity.id
_entity.type
_entity.pdbx_description
1 polymer ?
#
loop_
_entity_poly.entity_id
_entity_poly.type
_entity_poly.pdbx_seq_one_letter_code
_entity_poly.pdbx_strand_id
1 'polypeptide(L)'
;LYSRRRSVLIGMFLYGLGFLMEGALPWFAPVLLAQVVWGCGDTFITGALEAWIASEEEDKPIDKVFLRGSQMGQIGGVLGVVLGTLLGNINLQMPVILGGSLCLLLGLVMVRIMPETNFSPAIEERQGLLKDFVCLFKLNLGFVKGAPVLLALLAITLCGGLASEGFDRLSTAHFLDDTVIPVIGPLNSVTWFGVISLIGSGLGILASQLLIARMEKKGTVSRTSVVMSTSAGYILFLVLFAVGRSFWFMLL
;
A
#
# COMPACT_ATOMS: atom_id res chain seq x y z
N LEU A 1 8.12 18.01 -15.03
CA LEU A 1 9.34 17.45 -15.60
C LEU A 1 9.04 16.32 -16.58
N TYR A 2 8.41 15.23 -16.17
CA TYR A 2 7.84 14.19 -17.02
C TYR A 2 6.32 14.23 -16.92
N SER A 3 5.63 13.78 -17.98
CA SER A 3 4.20 13.61 -17.97
C SER A 3 3.78 12.72 -16.80
N ARG A 4 2.79 13.16 -16.01
CA ARG A 4 2.22 12.38 -14.89
C ARG A 4 1.72 11.02 -15.37
N ARG A 5 1.05 11.02 -16.52
CA ARG A 5 0.60 9.80 -17.22
C ARG A 5 1.76 8.84 -17.50
N ARG A 6 2.88 9.34 -18.05
CA ARG A 6 4.05 8.48 -18.35
C ARG A 6 4.65 7.89 -17.09
N SER A 7 4.71 8.68 -16.00
CA SER A 7 5.18 8.20 -14.72
C SER A 7 4.33 7.02 -14.23
N VAL A 8 3.01 7.19 -14.17
CA VAL A 8 2.09 6.13 -13.74
C VAL A 8 2.21 4.88 -14.61
N LEU A 9 2.29 5.03 -15.95
CA LEU A 9 2.43 3.90 -16.86
C LEU A 9 3.74 3.14 -16.66
N ILE A 10 4.87 3.85 -16.57
CA ILE A 10 6.17 3.22 -16.27
C ILE A 10 6.10 2.48 -14.95
N GLY A 11 5.54 3.11 -13.91
CA GLY A 11 5.35 2.51 -12.61
C GLY A 11 4.53 1.22 -12.66
N MET A 12 3.39 1.21 -13.37
CA MET A 12 2.54 0.02 -13.51
C MET A 12 3.26 -1.14 -14.20
N PHE A 13 4.05 -0.86 -15.25
CA PHE A 13 4.84 -1.91 -15.91
C PHE A 13 5.96 -2.45 -15.03
N LEU A 14 6.69 -1.59 -14.33
CA LEU A 14 7.72 -2.02 -13.37
C LEU A 14 7.11 -2.83 -12.23
N TYR A 15 5.98 -2.37 -11.69
CA TYR A 15 5.27 -3.05 -10.62
C TYR A 15 4.83 -4.45 -11.04
N GLY A 16 4.19 -4.57 -12.21
CA GLY A 16 3.78 -5.86 -12.77
C GLY A 16 4.94 -6.79 -13.11
N LEU A 17 6.04 -6.27 -13.65
CA LEU A 17 7.26 -7.03 -13.93
C LEU A 17 7.91 -7.53 -12.64
N GLY A 18 7.97 -6.71 -11.59
CA GLY A 18 8.49 -7.11 -10.28
C GLY A 18 7.74 -8.34 -9.73
N PHE A 19 6.40 -8.30 -9.71
CA PHE A 19 5.60 -9.44 -9.26
C PHE A 19 5.76 -10.67 -10.16
N LEU A 20 5.84 -10.51 -11.49
CA LEU A 20 6.09 -11.65 -12.37
C LEU A 20 7.45 -12.29 -12.13
N MET A 21 8.49 -11.48 -11.89
CA MET A 21 9.82 -12.00 -11.55
C MET A 21 9.79 -12.75 -10.23
N GLU A 22 9.14 -12.23 -9.19
CA GLU A 22 9.01 -12.86 -7.89
C GLU A 22 8.26 -14.19 -7.98
N GLY A 23 7.14 -14.22 -8.70
CA GLY A 23 6.33 -15.43 -8.87
C GLY A 23 6.98 -16.48 -9.77
N ALA A 24 7.66 -16.09 -10.85
CA ALA A 24 8.26 -17.01 -11.81
C ALA A 24 9.63 -17.56 -11.35
N LEU A 25 10.39 -16.79 -10.59
CA LEU A 25 11.75 -17.09 -10.18
C LEU A 25 11.90 -17.03 -8.65
N PRO A 26 11.41 -18.03 -7.90
CA PRO A 26 11.33 -17.98 -6.43
C PRO A 26 12.69 -18.27 -5.76
N TRP A 27 13.78 -17.72 -6.27
CA TRP A 27 15.11 -17.83 -5.70
C TRP A 27 15.51 -16.49 -5.08
N PHE A 28 16.38 -16.52 -4.09
CA PHE A 28 16.75 -15.34 -3.31
C PHE A 28 17.18 -14.13 -4.17
N ALA A 29 18.08 -14.31 -5.12
CA ALA A 29 18.59 -13.20 -5.93
C ALA A 29 17.54 -12.57 -6.87
N PRO A 30 16.74 -13.34 -7.66
CA PRO A 30 15.63 -12.79 -8.43
C PRO A 30 14.55 -12.13 -7.56
N VAL A 31 14.20 -12.71 -6.40
CA VAL A 31 13.23 -12.11 -5.48
C VAL A 31 13.73 -10.77 -4.95
N LEU A 32 15.02 -10.69 -4.56
CA LEU A 32 15.61 -9.42 -4.13
C LEU A 32 15.58 -8.37 -5.24
N LEU A 33 15.91 -8.75 -6.48
CA LEU A 33 15.83 -7.86 -7.63
C LEU A 33 14.37 -7.44 -7.92
N ALA A 34 13.43 -8.37 -7.82
CA ALA A 34 12.00 -8.09 -7.98
C ALA A 34 11.52 -7.03 -6.98
N GLN A 35 11.97 -7.10 -5.71
CA GLN A 35 11.64 -6.08 -4.69
C GLN A 35 12.15 -4.69 -5.09
N VAL A 36 13.34 -4.60 -5.68
CA VAL A 36 13.86 -3.32 -6.19
C VAL A 36 13.03 -2.82 -7.36
N VAL A 37 12.69 -3.71 -8.29
CA VAL A 37 11.93 -3.35 -9.51
C VAL A 37 10.52 -2.85 -9.16
N TRP A 38 9.78 -3.60 -8.32
CA TRP A 38 8.44 -3.15 -7.95
C TRP A 38 8.47 -1.94 -7.02
N GLY A 39 9.44 -1.83 -6.12
CA GLY A 39 9.64 -0.65 -5.28
C GLY A 39 9.93 0.61 -6.10
N CYS A 40 10.75 0.51 -7.15
CA CYS A 40 10.90 1.58 -8.14
C CYS A 40 9.54 1.88 -8.81
N GLY A 41 8.80 0.86 -9.23
CA GLY A 41 7.46 1.02 -9.81
C GLY A 41 6.51 1.78 -8.91
N ASP A 42 6.48 1.44 -7.63
CA ASP A 42 5.65 2.11 -6.62
C ASP A 42 5.99 3.61 -6.49
N THR A 43 7.26 3.96 -6.48
CA THR A 43 7.70 5.37 -6.43
C THR A 43 7.28 6.18 -7.67
N PHE A 44 7.15 5.53 -8.83
CA PHE A 44 6.64 6.17 -10.04
C PHE A 44 5.12 6.37 -10.03
N ILE A 45 4.37 5.52 -9.34
CA ILE A 45 2.91 5.61 -9.23
C ILE A 45 2.51 6.60 -8.15
N THR A 46 3.12 6.47 -6.96
CA THR A 46 2.78 7.26 -5.77
C THR A 46 2.96 8.76 -6.02
N GLY A 47 1.94 9.53 -5.73
CA GLY A 47 1.88 10.97 -5.96
C GLY A 47 1.61 11.36 -7.43
N ALA A 48 2.08 10.59 -8.41
CA ALA A 48 1.82 10.89 -9.82
C ALA A 48 0.37 10.59 -10.23
N LEU A 49 -0.21 9.51 -9.68
CA LEU A 49 -1.60 9.12 -9.94
C LEU A 49 -2.58 10.15 -9.33
N GLU A 50 -2.38 10.53 -8.08
CA GLU A 50 -3.20 11.53 -7.40
C GLU A 50 -3.10 12.89 -8.10
N ALA A 51 -1.90 13.30 -8.47
CA ALA A 51 -1.68 14.54 -9.19
C ALA A 51 -2.28 14.52 -10.60
N TRP A 52 -2.32 13.36 -11.27
CA TRP A 52 -2.99 13.20 -12.56
C TRP A 52 -4.51 13.29 -12.39
N ILE A 53 -5.10 12.55 -11.46
CA ILE A 53 -6.54 12.62 -11.16
C ILE A 53 -6.96 14.06 -10.86
N ALA A 54 -6.20 14.75 -10.02
CA ALA A 54 -6.48 16.14 -9.65
C ALA A 54 -6.42 17.11 -10.83
N SER A 55 -5.59 16.83 -11.84
CA SER A 55 -5.48 17.71 -13.02
C SER A 55 -6.49 17.43 -14.12
N GLU A 56 -6.99 16.20 -14.24
CA GLU A 56 -7.93 15.82 -15.30
C GLU A 56 -9.40 15.96 -14.88
N GLU A 57 -9.69 15.97 -13.57
CA GLU A 57 -11.05 16.02 -13.01
C GLU A 57 -11.31 17.34 -12.25
N GLU A 58 -10.88 18.49 -12.80
CA GLU A 58 -11.05 19.83 -12.19
C GLU A 58 -12.52 20.19 -11.90
N ASP A 59 -13.46 19.71 -12.70
CA ASP A 59 -14.89 20.01 -12.56
C ASP A 59 -15.62 19.16 -11.52
N LYS A 60 -15.00 18.10 -10.98
CA LYS A 60 -15.65 17.21 -10.03
C LYS A 60 -15.10 17.41 -8.61
N PRO A 61 -15.95 17.21 -7.58
CA PRO A 61 -15.45 17.22 -6.21
C PRO A 61 -14.46 16.07 -6.03
N ILE A 62 -13.20 16.40 -5.96
CA ILE A 62 -12.03 15.50 -5.88
C ILE A 62 -12.20 14.47 -4.77
N ASP A 63 -12.74 14.89 -3.60
CA ASP A 63 -13.01 13.99 -2.47
C ASP A 63 -13.89 12.80 -2.85
N LYS A 64 -14.91 13.02 -3.71
CA LYS A 64 -15.79 11.95 -4.18
C LYS A 64 -15.09 10.98 -5.13
N VAL A 65 -14.16 11.47 -5.94
CA VAL A 65 -13.38 10.63 -6.85
C VAL A 65 -12.47 9.71 -6.06
N PHE A 66 -11.72 10.27 -5.10
CA PHE A 66 -10.85 9.48 -4.21
C PHE A 66 -11.64 8.50 -3.34
N LEU A 67 -12.81 8.91 -2.83
CA LEU A 67 -13.67 8.01 -2.05
C LEU A 67 -14.12 6.81 -2.88
N ARG A 68 -14.57 7.03 -4.10
CA ARG A 68 -14.95 5.93 -5.02
C ARG A 68 -13.75 5.05 -5.37
N GLY A 69 -12.59 5.63 -5.64
CA GLY A 69 -11.35 4.89 -5.86
C GLY A 69 -11.01 3.99 -4.68
N SER A 70 -11.08 4.51 -3.45
CA SER A 70 -10.89 3.74 -2.22
C SER A 70 -11.90 2.60 -2.06
N GLN A 71 -13.18 2.84 -2.34
CA GLN A 71 -14.22 1.79 -2.30
C GLN A 71 -13.94 0.67 -3.30
N MET A 72 -13.56 1.02 -4.53
CA MET A 72 -13.17 0.03 -5.55
C MET A 72 -11.91 -0.73 -5.12
N GLY A 73 -10.92 -0.04 -4.53
CA GLY A 73 -9.73 -0.66 -3.97
C GLY A 73 -10.05 -1.69 -2.88
N GLN A 74 -10.99 -1.38 -1.98
CA GLN A 74 -11.44 -2.30 -0.93
C GLN A 74 -12.12 -3.55 -1.52
N ILE A 75 -13.00 -3.37 -2.51
CA ILE A 75 -13.63 -4.50 -3.21
C ILE A 75 -12.57 -5.36 -3.90
N GLY A 76 -11.64 -4.71 -4.62
CA GLY A 76 -10.52 -5.38 -5.26
C GLY A 76 -9.64 -6.15 -4.27
N GLY A 77 -9.38 -5.58 -3.09
CA GLY A 77 -8.64 -6.22 -2.01
C GLY A 77 -9.32 -7.49 -1.50
N VAL A 78 -10.63 -7.44 -1.22
CA VAL A 78 -11.40 -8.62 -0.79
C VAL A 78 -11.38 -9.70 -1.88
N LEU A 79 -11.63 -9.35 -3.14
CA LEU A 79 -11.56 -10.30 -4.26
C LEU A 79 -10.14 -10.87 -4.41
N GLY A 80 -9.10 -10.05 -4.24
CA GLY A 80 -7.70 -10.45 -4.28
C GLY A 80 -7.36 -11.47 -3.20
N VAL A 81 -7.85 -11.29 -1.97
CA VAL A 81 -7.65 -12.26 -0.88
C VAL A 81 -8.33 -13.59 -1.19
N VAL A 82 -9.57 -13.57 -1.67
CA VAL A 82 -10.31 -14.80 -2.01
C VAL A 82 -9.60 -15.55 -3.15
N LEU A 83 -9.32 -14.88 -4.26
CA LEU A 83 -8.61 -15.48 -5.40
C LEU A 83 -7.20 -15.93 -5.02
N GLY A 84 -6.49 -15.11 -4.25
CA GLY A 84 -5.15 -15.42 -3.76
C GLY A 84 -5.12 -16.66 -2.89
N THR A 85 -6.10 -16.81 -1.99
CA THR A 85 -6.25 -18.01 -1.14
C THR A 85 -6.57 -19.24 -1.97
N LEU A 86 -7.50 -19.16 -2.92
CA LEU A 86 -7.87 -20.29 -3.78
C LEU A 86 -6.69 -20.75 -4.63
N LEU A 87 -6.01 -19.84 -5.28
CA LEU A 87 -4.85 -20.15 -6.12
C LEU A 87 -3.64 -20.58 -5.30
N GLY A 88 -3.43 -19.98 -4.12
CA GLY A 88 -2.35 -20.31 -3.20
C GLY A 88 -2.45 -21.73 -2.64
N ASN A 89 -3.67 -22.28 -2.53
CA ASN A 89 -3.89 -23.68 -2.18
C ASN A 89 -3.46 -24.65 -3.29
N ILE A 90 -3.40 -24.20 -4.55
CA ILE A 90 -2.91 -25.00 -5.68
C ILE A 90 -1.39 -24.85 -5.79
N ASN A 91 -0.91 -23.60 -5.83
CA ASN A 91 0.50 -23.25 -5.87
C ASN A 91 0.71 -21.84 -5.36
N LEU A 92 1.63 -21.64 -4.41
CA LEU A 92 1.92 -20.34 -3.79
C LEU A 92 2.42 -19.28 -4.77
N GLN A 93 2.96 -19.67 -5.91
CA GLN A 93 3.43 -18.74 -6.94
C GLN A 93 2.28 -18.18 -7.80
N MET A 94 1.19 -18.94 -7.97
CA MET A 94 0.08 -18.56 -8.86
C MET A 94 -0.57 -17.20 -8.52
N PRO A 95 -0.87 -16.88 -7.25
CA PRO A 95 -1.44 -15.57 -6.92
C PRO A 95 -0.53 -14.42 -7.32
N VAL A 96 0.78 -14.57 -7.11
CA VAL A 96 1.78 -13.54 -7.42
C VAL A 96 1.89 -13.32 -8.92
N ILE A 97 1.96 -14.41 -9.71
CA ILE A 97 1.99 -14.36 -11.18
C ILE A 97 0.70 -13.74 -11.72
N LEU A 98 -0.46 -14.14 -11.19
CA LEU A 98 -1.74 -13.54 -11.59
C LEU A 98 -1.77 -12.05 -11.28
N GLY A 99 -1.37 -11.63 -10.07
CA GLY A 99 -1.30 -10.23 -9.68
C GLY A 99 -0.41 -9.41 -10.61
N GLY A 100 0.80 -9.88 -10.90
CA GLY A 100 1.72 -9.24 -11.84
C GLY A 100 1.14 -9.14 -13.26
N SER A 101 0.50 -10.20 -13.74
CA SER A 101 -0.14 -10.23 -15.06
C SER A 101 -1.30 -9.22 -15.14
N LEU A 102 -2.13 -9.12 -14.11
CA LEU A 102 -3.22 -8.16 -14.03
C LEU A 102 -2.70 -6.72 -13.99
N CYS A 103 -1.60 -6.45 -13.27
CA CYS A 103 -0.96 -5.13 -13.27
C CYS A 103 -0.45 -4.75 -14.67
N LEU A 104 0.18 -5.68 -15.39
CA LEU A 104 0.62 -5.42 -16.79
C LEU A 104 -0.56 -5.18 -17.72
N LEU A 105 -1.62 -5.99 -17.60
CA LEU A 105 -2.85 -5.81 -18.37
C LEU A 105 -3.48 -4.45 -18.08
N LEU A 106 -3.57 -4.07 -16.81
CA LEU A 106 -4.06 -2.74 -16.41
C LEU A 106 -3.20 -1.63 -17.01
N GLY A 107 -1.87 -1.76 -16.96
CA GLY A 107 -0.94 -0.83 -17.60
C GLY A 107 -1.22 -0.67 -19.10
N LEU A 108 -1.44 -1.78 -19.82
CA LEU A 108 -1.81 -1.75 -21.25
C LEU A 108 -3.16 -1.06 -21.50
N VAL A 109 -4.14 -1.31 -20.67
CA VAL A 109 -5.46 -0.64 -20.74
C VAL A 109 -5.29 0.85 -20.47
N MET A 110 -4.53 1.24 -19.45
CA MET A 110 -4.27 2.65 -19.13
C MET A 110 -3.53 3.39 -20.23
N VAL A 111 -2.65 2.74 -21.00
CA VAL A 111 -2.01 3.35 -22.19
C VAL A 111 -3.04 3.90 -23.17
N ARG A 112 -4.20 3.24 -23.31
CA ARG A 112 -5.26 3.64 -24.25
C ARG A 112 -6.30 4.58 -23.65
N ILE A 113 -6.62 4.41 -22.37
CA ILE A 113 -7.76 5.09 -21.72
C ILE A 113 -7.33 6.36 -20.99
N MET A 114 -6.08 6.42 -20.48
CA MET A 114 -5.61 7.54 -19.67
C MET A 114 -5.34 8.78 -20.53
N PRO A 115 -6.19 9.83 -20.47
CA PRO A 115 -5.95 11.06 -21.22
C PRO A 115 -4.81 11.88 -20.59
N GLU A 116 -4.31 12.83 -21.35
CA GLU A 116 -3.33 13.81 -20.90
C GLU A 116 -3.64 15.15 -21.56
N THR A 117 -4.77 15.75 -21.13
CA THR A 117 -5.30 16.96 -21.76
C THR A 117 -4.70 18.21 -21.15
N ASN A 118 -4.40 18.20 -19.86
CA ASN A 118 -3.96 19.37 -19.08
C ASN A 118 -2.45 19.37 -18.77
N PHE A 119 -1.64 18.69 -19.60
CA PHE A 119 -0.19 18.68 -19.42
C PHE A 119 0.47 19.87 -20.12
N SER A 120 0.94 20.85 -19.33
CA SER A 120 1.82 21.91 -19.81
C SER A 120 3.26 21.62 -19.36
N PRO A 121 4.18 21.31 -20.28
CA PRO A 121 5.58 21.12 -19.91
C PRO A 121 6.16 22.43 -19.41
N ALA A 122 6.64 22.46 -18.18
CA ALA A 122 7.43 23.59 -17.69
C ALA A 122 8.71 23.70 -18.53
N ILE A 123 8.83 24.80 -19.26
CA ILE A 123 10.03 25.12 -20.05
C ILE A 123 11.07 25.71 -19.06
N GLU A 124 11.62 24.88 -18.21
CA GLU A 124 12.80 25.22 -17.44
C GLU A 124 14.02 24.63 -18.13
N GLU A 125 15.07 25.43 -18.28
CA GLU A 125 16.36 24.97 -18.77
C GLU A 125 16.88 23.84 -17.89
N ARG A 126 16.87 22.62 -18.44
CA ARG A 126 17.32 21.42 -17.72
C ARG A 126 18.82 21.46 -17.54
N GLN A 127 19.29 21.59 -16.33
CA GLN A 127 20.71 21.48 -15.98
C GLN A 127 21.21 20.03 -15.87
N GLY A 128 20.33 19.05 -16.00
CA GLY A 128 20.61 17.62 -15.90
C GLY A 128 19.86 16.95 -14.75
N LEU A 129 19.33 15.74 -14.99
CA LEU A 129 18.46 14.99 -14.08
C LEU A 129 19.01 14.89 -12.65
N LEU A 130 20.30 14.63 -12.48
CA LEU A 130 20.91 14.50 -11.15
C LEU A 130 21.03 15.85 -10.42
N LYS A 131 21.36 16.92 -11.16
CA LYS A 131 21.46 18.25 -10.56
C LYS A 131 20.09 18.78 -10.14
N ASP A 132 19.09 18.60 -10.99
CA ASP A 132 17.70 18.99 -10.71
C ASP A 132 17.15 18.20 -9.52
N PHE A 133 17.42 16.90 -9.43
CA PHE A 133 17.05 16.06 -8.28
C PHE A 133 17.69 16.53 -6.99
N VAL A 134 19.01 16.75 -6.99
CA VAL A 134 19.75 17.22 -5.81
C VAL A 134 19.30 18.62 -5.39
N CYS A 135 19.02 19.49 -6.34
CA CYS A 135 18.50 20.84 -6.07
C CYS A 135 17.13 20.78 -5.41
N LEU A 136 16.18 20.02 -5.99
CA LEU A 136 14.84 19.82 -5.43
C LEU A 136 14.90 19.16 -4.05
N PHE A 137 15.76 18.15 -3.88
CA PHE A 137 15.94 17.48 -2.60
C PHE A 137 16.42 18.46 -1.51
N LYS A 138 17.44 19.27 -1.81
CA LYS A 138 17.96 20.28 -0.87
C LYS A 138 16.92 21.33 -0.54
N LEU A 139 16.15 21.78 -1.53
CA LEU A 139 15.09 22.77 -1.37
C LEU A 139 13.97 22.24 -0.47
N ASN A 140 13.50 21.02 -0.74
CA ASN A 140 12.50 20.35 0.08
C ASN A 140 13.01 20.08 1.51
N LEU A 141 14.26 19.67 1.66
CA LEU A 141 14.87 19.46 2.98
C LEU A 141 14.97 20.77 3.77
N GLY A 142 15.22 21.89 3.09
CA GLY A 142 15.18 23.23 3.70
C GLY A 142 13.80 23.60 4.23
N PHE A 143 12.76 23.34 3.45
CA PHE A 143 11.36 23.57 3.88
C PHE A 143 10.99 22.70 5.08
N VAL A 144 11.35 21.42 5.07
CA VAL A 144 11.07 20.49 6.17
C VAL A 144 11.75 20.93 7.47
N LYS A 145 13.03 21.34 7.40
CA LYS A 145 13.77 21.82 8.58
C LYS A 145 13.18 23.08 9.21
N GLY A 146 12.56 23.92 8.40
CA GLY A 146 11.87 25.15 8.86
C GLY A 146 10.46 24.93 9.42
N ALA A 147 9.89 23.73 9.27
CA ALA A 147 8.51 23.43 9.64
C ALA A 147 8.44 22.27 10.63
N PRO A 148 8.36 22.50 11.95
CA PRO A 148 8.35 21.45 12.97
C PRO A 148 7.18 20.47 12.81
N VAL A 149 6.05 20.92 12.28
CA VAL A 149 4.89 20.07 11.99
C VAL A 149 5.21 19.04 10.90
N LEU A 150 5.92 19.45 9.84
CA LEU A 150 6.35 18.53 8.77
C LEU A 150 7.37 17.53 9.28
N LEU A 151 8.29 17.95 10.14
CA LEU A 151 9.26 17.06 10.79
C LEU A 151 8.55 16.00 11.65
N ALA A 152 7.57 16.40 12.45
CA ALA A 152 6.77 15.49 13.25
C ALA A 152 5.99 14.49 12.39
N LEU A 153 5.36 14.96 11.29
CA LEU A 153 4.65 14.10 10.35
C LEU A 153 5.59 13.08 9.69
N LEU A 154 6.77 13.51 9.26
CA LEU A 154 7.78 12.61 8.68
C LEU A 154 8.28 11.59 9.70
N ALA A 155 8.49 11.98 10.95
CA ALA A 155 8.89 11.06 12.02
C ALA A 155 7.79 10.02 12.28
N ILE A 156 6.52 10.44 12.37
CA ILE A 156 5.38 9.53 12.55
C ILE A 156 5.29 8.55 11.36
N THR A 157 5.40 9.04 10.13
CA THR A 157 5.35 8.20 8.93
C THR A 157 6.51 7.22 8.88
N LEU A 158 7.72 7.67 9.23
CA LEU A 158 8.91 6.81 9.29
C LEU A 158 8.76 5.70 10.35
N CYS A 159 8.39 6.07 11.57
CA CYS A 159 8.18 5.11 12.65
C CYS A 159 7.04 4.14 12.33
N GLY A 160 5.94 4.65 11.77
CA GLY A 160 4.81 3.83 11.33
C GLY A 160 5.20 2.84 10.23
N GLY A 161 5.94 3.31 9.22
CA GLY A 161 6.45 2.46 8.14
C GLY A 161 7.40 1.36 8.66
N LEU A 162 8.33 1.69 9.53
CA LEU A 162 9.22 0.70 10.14
C LEU A 162 8.46 -0.35 10.96
N ALA A 163 7.44 0.06 11.69
CA ALA A 163 6.62 -0.84 12.49
C ALA A 163 5.75 -1.75 11.61
N SER A 164 5.09 -1.20 10.56
CA SER A 164 4.26 -1.98 9.64
C SER A 164 5.08 -2.99 8.83
N GLU A 165 6.22 -2.59 8.28
CA GLU A 165 7.10 -3.50 7.54
C GLU A 165 7.62 -4.64 8.43
N GLY A 166 8.00 -4.33 9.68
CA GLY A 166 8.39 -5.37 10.63
C GLY A 166 7.26 -6.37 10.89
N PHE A 167 6.05 -5.89 11.12
CA PHE A 167 4.88 -6.75 11.33
C PHE A 167 4.55 -7.56 10.07
N ASP A 168 4.48 -6.93 8.91
CA ASP A 168 4.09 -7.59 7.64
C ASP A 168 5.06 -8.72 7.26
N ARG A 169 6.36 -8.55 7.52
CA ARG A 169 7.36 -9.57 7.19
C ARG A 169 7.48 -10.69 8.23
N LEU A 170 7.34 -10.36 9.51
CA LEU A 170 7.60 -11.30 10.60
C LEU A 170 6.35 -11.99 11.12
N SER A 171 5.15 -11.43 10.94
CA SER A 171 3.91 -11.99 11.45
C SER A 171 3.65 -13.41 10.93
N THR A 172 3.84 -13.63 9.63
CA THR A 172 3.66 -14.96 9.03
C THR A 172 4.66 -15.97 9.59
N ALA A 173 5.93 -15.60 9.74
CA ALA A 173 6.96 -16.46 10.32
C ALA A 173 6.62 -16.79 11.78
N HIS A 174 6.24 -15.79 12.57
CA HIS A 174 5.84 -15.98 13.97
C HIS A 174 4.63 -16.90 14.11
N PHE A 175 3.62 -16.80 13.23
CA PHE A 175 2.51 -17.74 13.21
C PHE A 175 2.95 -19.18 12.88
N LEU A 176 3.88 -19.35 11.95
CA LEU A 176 4.30 -20.67 11.49
C LEU A 176 5.28 -21.36 12.44
N ASP A 177 6.18 -20.60 13.08
CA ASP A 177 7.26 -21.13 13.92
C ASP A 177 6.83 -21.29 15.39
N ASP A 178 6.05 -20.34 15.93
CA ASP A 178 5.74 -20.29 17.36
C ASP A 178 4.37 -20.86 17.71
N THR A 179 3.51 -21.17 16.73
CA THR A 179 2.17 -21.71 17.01
C THR A 179 1.84 -22.93 16.18
N VAL A 180 1.01 -23.79 16.76
CA VAL A 180 0.41 -24.90 16.02
C VAL A 180 -0.89 -24.41 15.37
N ILE A 181 -0.85 -24.21 14.06
CA ILE A 181 -2.05 -23.81 13.31
C ILE A 181 -3.03 -24.99 13.31
N PRO A 182 -4.26 -24.82 13.83
CA PRO A 182 -5.21 -25.91 13.90
C PRO A 182 -5.67 -26.34 12.50
N VAL A 183 -5.53 -27.60 12.19
CA VAL A 183 -6.08 -28.20 10.96
C VAL A 183 -7.54 -28.58 11.23
N ILE A 184 -8.48 -27.79 10.75
CA ILE A 184 -9.92 -28.00 10.93
C ILE A 184 -10.57 -28.21 9.56
N GLY A 185 -10.81 -29.45 9.20
CA GLY A 185 -11.40 -29.81 7.90
C GLY A 185 -10.51 -29.32 6.73
N PRO A 186 -11.06 -28.49 5.80
CA PRO A 186 -10.31 -27.96 4.65
C PRO A 186 -9.40 -26.77 5.00
N LEU A 187 -9.38 -26.31 6.27
CA LEU A 187 -8.61 -25.15 6.71
C LEU A 187 -7.15 -25.55 6.94
N ASN A 188 -6.34 -25.43 5.90
CA ASN A 188 -4.89 -25.50 5.97
C ASN A 188 -4.30 -24.11 6.28
N SER A 189 -2.98 -24.00 6.44
CA SER A 189 -2.30 -22.73 6.76
C SER A 189 -2.63 -21.62 5.76
N VAL A 190 -2.67 -21.91 4.45
CA VAL A 190 -2.98 -20.92 3.41
C VAL A 190 -4.41 -20.37 3.57
N THR A 191 -5.35 -21.27 3.81
CA THR A 191 -6.76 -20.89 4.01
C THR A 191 -6.94 -20.09 5.30
N TRP A 192 -6.22 -20.42 6.38
CA TRP A 192 -6.25 -19.64 7.61
C TRP A 192 -5.75 -18.21 7.41
N PHE A 193 -4.64 -18.01 6.71
CA PHE A 193 -4.15 -16.67 6.38
C PHE A 193 -5.16 -15.89 5.51
N GLY A 194 -5.84 -16.57 4.59
CA GLY A 194 -6.93 -15.96 3.83
C GLY A 194 -8.10 -15.51 4.71
N VAL A 195 -8.54 -16.36 5.64
CA VAL A 195 -9.63 -16.04 6.59
C VAL A 195 -9.21 -14.87 7.51
N ILE A 196 -8.00 -14.91 8.06
CA ILE A 196 -7.47 -13.82 8.90
C ILE A 196 -7.46 -12.50 8.13
N SER A 197 -6.97 -12.50 6.89
CA SER A 197 -6.93 -11.32 6.04
C SER A 197 -8.32 -10.76 5.72
N LEU A 198 -9.32 -11.64 5.48
CA LEU A 198 -10.71 -11.22 5.25
C LEU A 198 -11.33 -10.61 6.51
N ILE A 199 -11.14 -11.24 7.67
CA ILE A 199 -11.62 -10.71 8.94
C ILE A 199 -10.96 -9.36 9.23
N GLY A 200 -9.63 -9.26 9.09
CA GLY A 200 -8.89 -8.03 9.28
C GLY A 200 -9.36 -6.91 8.36
N SER A 201 -9.59 -7.20 7.08
CA SER A 201 -10.15 -6.24 6.12
C SER A 201 -11.55 -5.79 6.52
N GLY A 202 -12.42 -6.71 6.92
CA GLY A 202 -13.77 -6.41 7.40
C GLY A 202 -13.76 -5.52 8.65
N LEU A 203 -12.93 -5.85 9.62
CA LEU A 203 -12.76 -5.04 10.84
C LEU A 203 -12.18 -3.66 10.53
N GLY A 204 -11.22 -3.56 9.61
CA GLY A 204 -10.65 -2.29 9.16
C GLY A 204 -11.71 -1.38 8.51
N ILE A 205 -12.57 -1.93 7.66
CA ILE A 205 -13.69 -1.21 7.05
C ILE A 205 -14.66 -0.71 8.14
N LEU A 206 -15.08 -1.59 9.06
CA LEU A 206 -15.99 -1.23 10.15
C LEU A 206 -15.39 -0.16 11.06
N ALA A 207 -14.13 -0.29 11.45
CA ALA A 207 -13.43 0.69 12.28
C ALA A 207 -13.37 2.06 11.60
N SER A 208 -13.05 2.10 10.30
CA SER A 208 -13.03 3.33 9.50
C SER A 208 -14.41 4.00 9.45
N GLN A 209 -15.48 3.25 9.20
CA GLN A 209 -16.86 3.76 9.17
C GLN A 209 -17.30 4.30 10.54
N LEU A 210 -16.99 3.58 11.62
CA LEU A 210 -17.30 4.01 12.98
C LEU A 210 -16.54 5.29 13.36
N LEU A 211 -15.28 5.41 12.92
CA LEU A 211 -14.47 6.59 13.18
C LEU A 211 -15.03 7.81 12.46
N ILE A 212 -15.37 7.69 11.16
CA ILE A 212 -16.01 8.75 10.36
C ILE A 212 -17.31 9.20 11.02
N ALA A 213 -18.19 8.25 11.36
CA ALA A 213 -19.47 8.54 11.99
C ALA A 213 -19.33 9.25 13.37
N ARG A 214 -18.28 8.92 14.12
CA ARG A 214 -17.98 9.62 15.40
C ARG A 214 -17.45 11.03 15.18
N MET A 215 -16.63 11.24 14.16
CA MET A 215 -16.10 12.55 13.82
C MET A 215 -17.21 13.50 13.36
N GLU A 216 -18.19 13.00 12.61
CA GLU A 216 -19.35 13.79 12.17
C GLU A 216 -20.29 14.16 13.33
N LYS A 217 -20.54 13.24 14.26
CA LYS A 217 -21.50 13.47 15.39
C LYS A 217 -20.97 14.35 16.51
N LYS A 218 -19.68 14.35 16.77
CA LYS A 218 -19.05 15.11 17.86
C LYS A 218 -18.05 16.10 17.29
N GLY A 219 -18.50 17.28 16.89
CA GLY A 219 -17.63 18.37 16.44
C GLY A 219 -16.50 18.83 17.38
N THR A 220 -16.20 18.06 18.43
CA THR A 220 -15.22 18.35 19.51
C THR A 220 -14.13 17.28 19.65
N VAL A 221 -14.11 16.20 18.85
CA VAL A 221 -13.03 15.22 18.99
C VAL A 221 -11.78 15.80 18.34
N SER A 222 -10.78 16.13 19.16
CA SER A 222 -9.48 16.59 18.67
C SER A 222 -8.88 15.52 17.76
N ARG A 223 -8.53 15.90 16.52
CA ARG A 223 -7.85 15.00 15.56
C ARG A 223 -6.60 14.37 16.17
N THR A 224 -5.89 15.12 17.01
CA THR A 224 -4.70 14.65 17.73
C THR A 224 -5.03 13.53 18.69
N SER A 225 -6.15 13.61 19.43
CA SER A 225 -6.57 12.56 20.37
C SER A 225 -6.92 11.26 19.65
N VAL A 226 -7.53 11.33 18.47
CA VAL A 226 -7.82 10.15 17.65
C VAL A 226 -6.52 9.48 17.18
N VAL A 227 -5.59 10.26 16.65
CA VAL A 227 -4.28 9.73 16.20
C VAL A 227 -3.52 9.10 17.35
N MET A 228 -3.48 9.74 18.52
CA MET A 228 -2.80 9.20 19.72
C MET A 228 -3.44 7.91 20.21
N SER A 229 -4.76 7.83 20.27
CA SER A 229 -5.45 6.64 20.76
C SER A 229 -5.32 5.45 19.79
N THR A 230 -5.38 5.70 18.48
CA THR A 230 -5.17 4.65 17.47
C THR A 230 -3.73 4.16 17.47
N SER A 231 -2.73 5.06 17.57
CA SER A 231 -1.32 4.68 17.67
C SER A 231 -1.01 3.90 18.94
N ALA A 232 -1.56 4.31 20.09
CA ALA A 232 -1.39 3.57 21.35
C ALA A 232 -2.02 2.17 21.27
N GLY A 233 -3.22 2.06 20.67
CA GLY A 233 -3.87 0.78 20.43
C GLY A 233 -3.04 -0.13 19.51
N TYR A 234 -2.47 0.42 18.46
CA TYR A 234 -1.59 -0.31 17.54
C TYR A 234 -0.32 -0.83 18.24
N ILE A 235 0.35 0.00 19.03
CA ILE A 235 1.53 -0.42 19.81
C ILE A 235 1.16 -1.54 20.79
N LEU A 236 0.05 -1.40 21.51
CA LEU A 236 -0.42 -2.43 22.43
C LEU A 236 -0.69 -3.75 21.70
N PHE A 237 -1.36 -3.69 20.55
CA PHE A 237 -1.59 -4.84 19.69
C PHE A 237 -0.28 -5.51 19.26
N LEU A 238 0.71 -4.76 18.79
CA LEU A 238 2.01 -5.31 18.38
C LEU A 238 2.73 -6.01 19.54
N VAL A 239 2.68 -5.43 20.75
CA VAL A 239 3.30 -6.04 21.95
C VAL A 239 2.57 -7.33 22.32
N LEU A 240 1.24 -7.32 22.36
CA LEU A 240 0.45 -8.52 22.65
C LEU A 240 0.66 -9.62 21.61
N PHE A 241 0.72 -9.26 20.34
CA PHE A 241 1.00 -10.18 19.25
C PHE A 241 2.40 -10.80 19.39
N ALA A 242 3.44 -10.00 19.65
CA ALA A 242 4.83 -10.46 19.80
C ALA A 242 5.05 -11.39 21.00
N VAL A 243 4.26 -11.25 22.07
CA VAL A 243 4.33 -12.11 23.27
C VAL A 243 3.44 -13.35 23.12
N GLY A 244 2.49 -13.32 22.18
CA GLY A 244 1.56 -14.41 21.92
C GLY A 244 2.26 -15.69 21.47
N ARG A 245 1.90 -16.82 22.10
CA ARG A 245 2.40 -18.16 21.73
C ARG A 245 1.27 -19.15 21.41
N SER A 246 0.03 -18.68 21.43
CA SER A 246 -1.13 -19.48 21.08
C SER A 246 -1.81 -18.90 19.87
N PHE A 247 -2.13 -19.74 18.89
CA PHE A 247 -2.83 -19.35 17.67
C PHE A 247 -4.07 -18.49 17.96
N TRP A 248 -4.92 -18.92 18.91
CA TRP A 248 -6.15 -18.21 19.28
C TRP A 248 -5.90 -16.89 19.97
N PHE A 249 -4.81 -16.76 20.74
CA PHE A 249 -4.44 -15.51 21.38
C PHE A 249 -3.91 -14.49 20.36
N MET A 250 -3.17 -14.94 19.35
CA MET A 250 -2.64 -14.07 18.29
C MET A 250 -3.71 -13.62 17.31
N LEU A 251 -4.85 -14.31 17.28
CA LEU A 251 -5.99 -13.98 16.43
C LEU A 251 -6.87 -12.88 17.04
N LEU A 252 -6.81 -12.67 18.36
CA LEU A 252 -7.55 -11.63 19.10
C LEU A 252 -6.91 -10.26 18.96
#